data_c5e87f109e1ab704994a47322a4fe1a2
#
_entry.id   c5e87f109e1ab704994a47322a4fe1a2
#
_cell.length_a   1.000
_cell.length_b   1.000
_cell.length_c   1.000
_cell.angle_alpha   90.00
_cell.angle_beta   90.00
_cell.angle_gamma   90.00
#
_symmetry.space_group_name_H-M   'P 1'
#
loop_
_entity.id
_entity.type
_entity.pdbx_description
1 polymer ?
#
loop_
_entity_poly.entity_id
_entity_poly.type
_entity_poly.pdbx_seq_one_letter_code
_entity_poly.pdbx_strand_id
1 'polypeptide(L)'
;AAEYCLDLLGSRVEALAVAAGAPSEAALAWAEDARERGAVVLFDHETIEGAYDLCIASPGISENAPFYRSALAASAEVISEVEFAWRESDAASKWVAITGTNGKTTTTALTCHLLREAGMNAAAVGNIGETCIGAVAAGDTDVYVAETSSYQLASTRLFAPDVAVVLNITPD
;
A
#
# COMPACT_ATOMS: atom_id res chain seq x y z
N ALA A 1 -1.74 3.31 4.76
CA ALA A 1 -3.07 3.52 4.14
C ALA A 1 -4.12 3.93 5.17
N ALA A 2 -4.25 3.18 6.28
CA ALA A 2 -5.29 3.47 7.29
C ALA A 2 -5.22 4.92 7.81
N GLU A 3 -4.04 5.40 8.20
CA GLU A 3 -3.85 6.78 8.65
C GLU A 3 -4.25 7.81 7.59
N TYR A 4 -3.78 7.62 6.37
CA TYR A 4 -4.14 8.48 5.24
C TYR A 4 -5.66 8.55 5.01
N CYS A 5 -6.34 7.40 5.04
CA CYS A 5 -7.81 7.35 4.91
C CYS A 5 -8.51 7.99 6.11
N LEU A 6 -7.95 7.85 7.32
CA LEU A 6 -8.47 8.48 8.52
C LEU A 6 -8.44 10.01 8.43
N ASP A 7 -7.38 10.59 7.87
CA ASP A 7 -7.28 12.03 7.63
C ASP A 7 -8.28 12.55 6.59
N LEU A 8 -8.76 11.67 5.72
CA LEU A 8 -9.79 11.99 4.74
C LEU A 8 -11.23 11.73 5.22
N LEU A 9 -11.40 11.16 6.42
CA LEU A 9 -12.71 10.82 6.97
C LEU A 9 -13.55 12.08 7.18
N GLY A 10 -14.79 12.03 6.70
CA GLY A 10 -15.72 13.19 6.69
C GLY A 10 -15.51 14.17 5.54
N SER A 11 -14.51 13.92 4.66
CA SER A 11 -14.29 14.73 3.44
C SER A 11 -14.38 13.90 2.18
N ARG A 12 -13.36 13.08 1.88
CA ARG A 12 -13.31 12.16 0.74
C ARG A 12 -13.70 10.73 1.09
N VAL A 13 -13.69 10.39 2.38
CA VAL A 13 -14.05 9.08 2.93
C VAL A 13 -15.26 9.26 3.83
N GLU A 14 -16.38 8.65 3.49
CA GLU A 14 -17.61 8.73 4.28
C GLU A 14 -17.58 7.78 5.48
N ALA A 15 -17.00 6.59 5.30
CA ALA A 15 -16.86 5.60 6.35
C ALA A 15 -15.54 4.83 6.19
N LEU A 16 -14.84 4.61 7.28
CA LEU A 16 -13.60 3.87 7.34
C LEU A 16 -13.73 2.67 8.29
N ALA A 17 -13.45 1.48 7.76
CA ALA A 17 -13.26 0.29 8.56
C ALA A 17 -11.84 -0.24 8.40
N VAL A 18 -11.15 -0.53 9.49
CA VAL A 18 -9.82 -1.10 9.51
C VAL A 18 -9.87 -2.45 10.21
N ALA A 19 -9.51 -3.50 9.49
CA ALA A 19 -9.41 -4.85 10.04
C ALA A 19 -7.95 -5.31 10.04
N ALA A 20 -7.50 -5.81 11.17
CA ALA A 20 -6.13 -6.26 11.37
C ALA A 20 -6.10 -7.56 12.20
N GLY A 21 -4.97 -8.25 12.17
CA GLY A 21 -4.68 -9.38 13.06
C GLY A 21 -4.41 -8.93 14.50
N ALA A 22 -3.63 -9.71 15.25
CA ALA A 22 -3.27 -9.40 16.62
C ALA A 22 -2.60 -8.02 16.75
N PRO A 23 -3.12 -7.13 17.62
CA PRO A 23 -2.62 -5.77 17.69
C PRO A 23 -1.31 -5.67 18.49
N SER A 24 -0.43 -4.77 18.07
CA SER A 24 0.66 -4.25 18.89
C SER A 24 0.14 -3.12 19.81
N GLU A 25 0.93 -2.74 20.82
CA GLU A 25 0.59 -1.59 21.68
C GLU A 25 0.38 -0.30 20.89
N ALA A 26 1.23 -0.06 19.87
CA ALA A 26 1.09 1.09 18.99
C ALA A 26 -0.19 1.02 18.16
N ALA A 27 -0.58 -0.17 17.69
CA ALA A 27 -1.83 -0.36 16.96
C ALA A 27 -3.06 -0.14 17.86
N LEU A 28 -2.98 -0.52 19.12
CA LEU A 28 -4.07 -0.26 20.09
C LEU A 28 -4.23 1.23 20.36
N ALA A 29 -3.13 1.97 20.59
CA ALA A 29 -3.17 3.42 20.81
C ALA A 29 -3.73 4.16 19.58
N TRP A 30 -3.28 3.78 18.38
CA TRP A 30 -3.81 4.31 17.12
C TRP A 30 -5.32 4.02 16.96
N ALA A 31 -5.77 2.81 17.34
CA ALA A 31 -7.16 2.43 17.22
C ALA A 31 -8.09 3.23 18.13
N GLU A 32 -7.62 3.68 19.29
CA GLU A 32 -8.39 4.55 20.18
C GLU A 32 -8.64 5.90 19.49
N ASP A 33 -7.61 6.57 18.99
CA ASP A 33 -7.73 7.82 18.23
C ASP A 33 -8.63 7.65 16.99
N ALA A 34 -8.42 6.59 16.22
CA ALA A 34 -9.21 6.33 15.02
C ALA A 34 -10.71 6.14 15.32
N ARG A 35 -11.04 5.45 16.43
CA ARG A 35 -12.43 5.27 16.87
C ARG A 35 -13.06 6.58 17.33
N GLU A 36 -12.31 7.43 18.04
CA GLU A 36 -12.77 8.76 18.45
C GLU A 36 -13.07 9.65 17.22
N ARG A 37 -12.32 9.46 16.14
CA ARG A 37 -12.54 10.13 14.85
C ARG A 37 -13.64 9.49 14.00
N GLY A 38 -14.28 8.42 14.46
CA GLY A 38 -15.42 7.78 13.83
C GLY A 38 -15.10 6.56 12.94
N ALA A 39 -13.87 6.08 12.93
CA ALA A 39 -13.52 4.84 12.22
C ALA A 39 -13.94 3.60 13.02
N VAL A 40 -14.25 2.52 12.30
CA VAL A 40 -14.43 1.19 12.88
C VAL A 40 -13.10 0.45 12.82
N VAL A 41 -12.54 0.05 13.97
CA VAL A 41 -11.29 -0.70 14.03
C VAL A 41 -11.53 -2.06 14.69
N LEU A 42 -11.21 -3.12 13.97
CA LEU A 42 -11.44 -4.50 14.33
C LEU A 42 -10.09 -5.24 14.37
N PHE A 43 -9.84 -5.99 15.44
CA PHE A 43 -8.66 -6.84 15.59
C PHE A 43 -9.06 -8.30 15.65
N ASP A 44 -8.13 -9.19 15.31
CA ASP A 44 -8.30 -10.65 15.33
C ASP A 44 -9.51 -11.15 14.51
N HIS A 45 -9.85 -10.42 13.46
CA HIS A 45 -10.93 -10.79 12.55
C HIS A 45 -10.45 -11.73 11.45
N GLU A 46 -11.20 -12.79 11.22
CA GLU A 46 -10.99 -13.75 10.13
C GLU A 46 -11.77 -13.37 8.86
N THR A 47 -12.77 -12.51 9.00
CA THR A 47 -13.66 -12.09 7.90
C THR A 47 -13.91 -10.59 7.93
N ILE A 48 -14.19 -10.02 6.78
CA ILE A 48 -14.68 -8.64 6.61
C ILE A 48 -16.19 -8.72 6.34
N GLU A 49 -16.96 -8.01 7.13
CA GLU A 49 -18.40 -7.89 6.98
C GLU A 49 -18.77 -6.45 6.59
N GLY A 50 -19.84 -6.30 5.79
CA GLY A 50 -20.32 -5.00 5.36
C GLY A 50 -20.32 -4.87 3.84
N ALA A 51 -20.44 -3.62 3.37
CA ALA A 51 -20.35 -3.25 1.96
C ALA A 51 -19.48 -2.01 1.83
N TYR A 52 -18.40 -2.11 1.06
CA TYR A 52 -17.42 -1.04 0.88
C TYR A 52 -17.19 -0.79 -0.61
N ASP A 53 -16.92 0.44 -0.98
CA ASP A 53 -16.53 0.77 -2.35
C ASP A 53 -15.11 0.30 -2.65
N LEU A 54 -14.21 0.45 -1.69
CA LEU A 54 -12.79 0.12 -1.84
C LEU A 54 -12.24 -0.58 -0.61
N CYS A 55 -11.52 -1.65 -0.82
CA CYS A 55 -10.65 -2.27 0.17
C CYS A 55 -9.18 -2.16 -0.25
N ILE A 56 -8.34 -1.66 0.64
CA ILE A 56 -6.90 -1.54 0.43
C ILE A 56 -6.22 -2.66 1.21
N ALA A 57 -5.68 -3.63 0.49
CA ALA A 57 -5.00 -4.78 1.07
C ALA A 57 -3.56 -4.43 1.47
N SER A 58 -3.18 -4.76 2.71
CA SER A 58 -1.80 -4.65 3.18
C SER A 58 -0.85 -5.61 2.44
N PRO A 59 0.43 -5.22 2.24
CA PRO A 59 1.45 -6.12 1.73
C PRO A 59 1.55 -7.39 2.60
N GLY A 60 1.57 -8.55 2.01
CA GLY A 60 1.70 -9.83 2.72
C GLY A 60 0.39 -10.58 2.98
N ILE A 61 -0.76 -10.01 2.65
CA ILE A 61 -2.02 -10.77 2.65
C ILE A 61 -2.13 -11.52 1.32
N SER A 62 -2.09 -12.85 1.39
CA SER A 62 -2.25 -13.70 0.21
C SER A 62 -3.68 -13.59 -0.35
N GLU A 63 -3.82 -13.53 -1.68
CA GLU A 63 -5.11 -13.61 -2.37
C GLU A 63 -5.88 -14.92 -2.07
N ASN A 64 -5.15 -15.96 -1.66
CA ASN A 64 -5.74 -17.25 -1.28
C ASN A 64 -6.20 -17.29 0.19
N ALA A 65 -5.89 -16.31 1.00
CA ALA A 65 -6.31 -16.26 2.39
C ALA A 65 -7.84 -16.10 2.50
N PRO A 66 -8.51 -16.79 3.45
CA PRO A 66 -9.95 -16.60 3.69
C PRO A 66 -10.31 -15.14 3.92
N PHE A 67 -9.47 -14.42 4.64
CA PHE A 67 -9.63 -12.99 4.92
C PHE A 67 -9.67 -12.15 3.62
N TYR A 68 -8.76 -12.40 2.67
CA TYR A 68 -8.75 -11.69 1.38
C TYR A 68 -10.02 -12.00 0.57
N ARG A 69 -10.49 -13.24 0.59
CA ARG A 69 -11.74 -13.63 -0.09
C ARG A 69 -12.97 -12.96 0.52
N SER A 70 -13.00 -12.77 1.84
CA SER A 70 -14.07 -12.01 2.50
C SER A 70 -14.03 -10.52 2.09
N ALA A 71 -12.85 -9.94 1.94
CA ALA A 71 -12.68 -8.58 1.42
C ALA A 71 -13.23 -8.43 0.00
N LEU A 72 -12.96 -9.41 -0.88
CA LEU A 72 -13.53 -9.44 -2.24
C LEU A 72 -15.06 -9.54 -2.26
N ALA A 73 -15.65 -10.23 -1.29
CA ALA A 73 -17.10 -10.37 -1.18
C ALA A 73 -17.77 -9.11 -0.60
N ALA A 74 -17.06 -8.40 0.28
CA ALA A 74 -17.56 -7.21 0.98
C ALA A 74 -17.25 -5.88 0.26
N SER A 75 -16.45 -5.89 -0.81
CA SER A 75 -15.98 -4.65 -1.44
C SER A 75 -16.22 -4.68 -2.95
N ALA A 76 -16.58 -3.54 -3.52
CA ALA A 76 -16.71 -3.39 -4.97
C ALA A 76 -15.34 -3.49 -5.67
N GLU A 77 -14.29 -3.02 -5.00
CA GLU A 77 -12.91 -3.13 -5.46
C GLU A 77 -11.95 -3.49 -4.31
N VAL A 78 -11.00 -4.38 -4.59
CA VAL A 78 -9.87 -4.68 -3.70
C VAL A 78 -8.59 -4.41 -4.46
N ILE A 79 -7.72 -3.54 -3.91
CA ILE A 79 -6.44 -3.16 -4.50
C ILE A 79 -5.31 -3.24 -3.48
N SER A 80 -4.09 -3.30 -3.97
CA SER A 80 -2.89 -3.22 -3.13
C SER A 80 -2.62 -1.78 -2.67
N GLU A 81 -1.85 -1.64 -1.60
CA GLU A 81 -1.42 -0.33 -1.09
C GLU A 81 -0.58 0.45 -2.11
N VAL A 82 0.24 -0.24 -2.91
CA VAL A 82 1.04 0.42 -3.96
C VAL A 82 0.15 1.01 -5.06
N GLU A 83 -0.90 0.31 -5.47
CA GLU A 83 -1.85 0.86 -6.42
C GLU A 83 -2.65 2.01 -5.84
N PHE A 84 -3.06 1.91 -4.58
CA PHE A 84 -3.74 3.01 -3.90
C PHE A 84 -2.87 4.26 -3.88
N ALA A 85 -1.60 4.15 -3.47
CA ALA A 85 -0.65 5.26 -3.47
C ALA A 85 -0.42 5.84 -4.88
N TRP A 86 -0.31 4.99 -5.89
CA TRP A 86 -0.18 5.42 -7.28
C TRP A 86 -1.39 6.23 -7.74
N ARG A 87 -2.62 5.81 -7.38
CA ARG A 87 -3.86 6.54 -7.72
C ARG A 87 -3.96 7.89 -7.00
N GLU A 88 -3.41 8.00 -5.79
CA GLU A 88 -3.41 9.22 -4.97
C GLU A 88 -2.23 10.15 -5.27
N SER A 89 -1.19 9.69 -5.97
CA SER A 89 -0.04 10.51 -6.33
C SER A 89 -0.39 11.56 -7.38
N ASP A 90 0.41 12.64 -7.43
CA ASP A 90 0.26 13.65 -8.47
C ASP A 90 0.44 13.02 -9.86
N ALA A 91 -0.32 13.49 -10.84
CA ALA A 91 -0.25 12.99 -12.22
C ALA A 91 1.11 13.24 -12.90
N ALA A 92 1.92 14.18 -12.40
CA ALA A 92 3.27 14.42 -12.86
C ALA A 92 4.31 13.49 -12.24
N SER A 93 3.98 12.84 -11.13
CA SER A 93 4.87 11.90 -10.43
C SER A 93 5.22 10.71 -11.31
N LYS A 94 6.44 10.21 -11.15
CA LYS A 94 6.96 9.06 -11.89
C LYS A 94 7.08 7.85 -10.98
N TRP A 95 6.76 6.68 -11.52
CA TRP A 95 6.80 5.43 -10.77
C TRP A 95 7.71 4.41 -11.46
N VAL A 96 8.63 3.86 -10.68
CA VAL A 96 9.50 2.74 -11.06
C VAL A 96 9.13 1.56 -10.17
N ALA A 97 8.54 0.51 -10.73
CA ALA A 97 8.20 -0.71 -9.97
C ALA A 97 9.28 -1.78 -10.17
N ILE A 98 9.78 -2.33 -9.08
CA ILE A 98 10.82 -3.37 -9.08
C ILE A 98 10.32 -4.59 -8.33
N THR A 99 10.30 -5.74 -9.03
CA THR A 99 9.92 -7.03 -8.46
C THR A 99 10.89 -8.14 -8.83
N GLY A 100 10.71 -9.30 -8.24
CA GLY A 100 11.51 -10.51 -8.47
C GLY A 100 11.65 -11.33 -7.20
N THR A 101 12.13 -12.57 -7.31
CA THR A 101 12.39 -13.41 -6.13
C THR A 101 13.52 -12.82 -5.29
N ASN A 102 14.65 -12.47 -5.91
CA ASN A 102 15.85 -11.97 -5.24
C ASN A 102 16.33 -10.63 -5.83
N GLY A 103 17.01 -9.83 -4.99
CA GLY A 103 17.68 -8.60 -5.42
C GLY A 103 16.81 -7.35 -5.43
N LYS A 104 15.51 -7.44 -5.13
CA LYS A 104 14.58 -6.31 -5.12
C LYS A 104 15.10 -5.14 -4.31
N THR A 105 15.36 -5.35 -3.02
CA THR A 105 15.78 -4.32 -2.06
C THR A 105 17.05 -3.59 -2.52
N THR A 106 18.07 -4.35 -2.94
CA THR A 106 19.33 -3.78 -3.42
C THR A 106 19.11 -2.95 -4.69
N THR A 107 18.34 -3.47 -5.64
CA THR A 107 18.07 -2.76 -6.91
C THR A 107 17.23 -1.52 -6.67
N THR A 108 16.21 -1.58 -5.81
CA THR A 108 15.39 -0.42 -5.44
C THR A 108 16.23 0.67 -4.79
N ALA A 109 17.05 0.32 -3.80
CA ALA A 109 17.92 1.28 -3.11
C ALA A 109 18.96 1.90 -4.07
N LEU A 110 19.58 1.08 -4.93
CA LEU A 110 20.55 1.56 -5.92
C LEU A 110 19.89 2.47 -6.96
N THR A 111 18.74 2.10 -7.49
CA THR A 111 18.00 2.92 -8.44
C THR A 111 17.63 4.28 -7.84
N CYS A 112 17.09 4.28 -6.62
CA CYS A 112 16.77 5.52 -5.91
C CYS A 112 18.02 6.39 -5.69
N HIS A 113 19.15 5.78 -5.28
CA HIS A 113 20.42 6.50 -5.11
C HIS A 113 20.89 7.14 -6.43
N LEU A 114 20.90 6.39 -7.53
CA LEU A 114 21.33 6.92 -8.83
C LEU A 114 20.44 8.05 -9.33
N LEU A 115 19.14 7.97 -9.12
CA LEU A 115 18.21 9.05 -9.47
C LEU A 115 18.47 10.33 -8.67
N ARG A 116 18.77 10.19 -7.36
CA ARG A 116 19.17 11.31 -6.50
C ARG A 116 20.48 11.94 -6.93
N GLU A 117 21.50 11.14 -7.25
CA GLU A 117 22.77 11.63 -7.80
C GLU A 117 22.59 12.34 -9.17
N ALA A 118 21.59 11.95 -9.94
CA ALA A 118 21.19 12.65 -11.16
C ALA A 118 20.36 13.93 -10.92
N GLY A 119 20.15 14.33 -9.66
CA GLY A 119 19.42 15.54 -9.28
C GLY A 119 17.90 15.40 -9.24
N MET A 120 17.36 14.18 -9.29
CA MET A 120 15.93 13.92 -9.16
C MET A 120 15.53 13.76 -7.70
N ASN A 121 14.36 14.27 -7.31
CA ASN A 121 13.82 14.01 -5.98
C ASN A 121 13.12 12.65 -5.95
N ALA A 122 13.85 11.59 -5.59
CA ALA A 122 13.40 10.21 -5.62
C ALA A 122 13.29 9.59 -4.23
N ALA A 123 12.29 8.75 -3.99
CA ALA A 123 12.12 7.98 -2.76
C ALA A 123 12.02 6.47 -3.05
N ALA A 124 12.72 5.67 -2.24
CA ALA A 124 12.53 4.23 -2.21
C ALA A 124 11.34 3.92 -1.28
N VAL A 125 10.35 3.19 -1.78
CA VAL A 125 9.07 2.99 -1.10
C VAL A 125 8.56 1.54 -1.23
N GLY A 126 7.55 1.19 -0.47
CA GLY A 126 6.86 -0.09 -0.57
C GLY A 126 7.37 -1.12 0.42
N ASN A 127 7.92 -2.23 -0.06
CA ASN A 127 8.45 -3.30 0.81
C ASN A 127 9.79 -2.91 1.49
N ILE A 128 10.29 -1.74 1.22
CA ILE A 128 11.52 -1.12 1.74
C ILE A 128 11.26 0.34 2.10
N GLY A 129 11.85 0.81 3.16
CA GLY A 129 11.75 2.22 3.55
C GLY A 129 10.35 2.58 4.06
N GLU A 130 9.80 3.65 3.52
CA GLU A 130 8.47 4.14 3.87
C GLU A 130 7.38 3.44 3.05
N THR A 131 6.15 3.45 3.54
CA THR A 131 4.99 2.99 2.76
C THR A 131 4.78 3.89 1.55
N CYS A 132 4.28 3.33 0.44
CA CYS A 132 4.04 4.12 -0.77
C CYS A 132 3.11 5.31 -0.48
N ILE A 133 2.01 5.07 0.24
CA ILE A 133 1.04 6.15 0.55
C ILE A 133 1.61 7.17 1.55
N GLY A 134 2.50 6.77 2.46
CA GLY A 134 3.18 7.71 3.37
C GLY A 134 4.03 8.71 2.59
N ALA A 135 4.84 8.22 1.67
CA ALA A 135 5.65 9.07 0.81
C ALA A 135 4.80 9.99 -0.11
N VAL A 136 3.67 9.48 -0.62
CA VAL A 136 2.72 10.30 -1.39
C VAL A 136 2.10 11.39 -0.52
N ALA A 137 1.70 11.06 0.71
CA ALA A 137 1.13 12.03 1.65
C ALA A 137 2.12 13.14 2.05
N ALA A 138 3.42 12.83 2.12
CA ALA A 138 4.45 13.82 2.39
C ALA A 138 4.58 14.87 1.27
N GLY A 139 4.27 14.50 0.02
CA GLY A 139 4.13 15.42 -1.11
C GLY A 139 5.43 16.06 -1.60
N ASP A 140 6.58 15.49 -1.23
CA ASP A 140 7.91 16.04 -1.52
C ASP A 140 8.72 15.17 -2.50
N THR A 141 8.09 14.22 -3.19
CA THR A 141 8.75 13.23 -4.04
C THR A 141 8.23 13.28 -5.48
N ASP A 142 9.16 13.39 -6.43
CA ASP A 142 8.84 13.40 -7.87
C ASP A 142 8.89 12.00 -8.48
N VAL A 143 9.78 11.13 -7.96
CA VAL A 143 10.01 9.77 -8.48
C VAL A 143 9.92 8.74 -7.36
N TYR A 144 8.92 7.89 -7.42
CA TYR A 144 8.74 6.78 -6.48
C TYR A 144 9.37 5.51 -7.04
N VAL A 145 10.36 4.95 -6.36
CA VAL A 145 10.99 3.68 -6.69
C VAL A 145 10.42 2.61 -5.76
N ALA A 146 9.41 1.91 -6.26
CA ALA A 146 8.61 0.97 -5.45
C ALA A 146 9.16 -0.45 -5.52
N GLU A 147 9.59 -0.98 -4.36
CA GLU A 147 9.79 -2.41 -4.21
C GLU A 147 8.43 -3.09 -4.06
N THR A 148 8.06 -3.94 -5.02
CA THR A 148 6.76 -4.62 -5.05
C THR A 148 6.92 -6.13 -4.87
N SER A 149 6.10 -6.71 -3.98
CA SER A 149 6.01 -8.16 -3.80
C SER A 149 5.03 -8.79 -4.79
N SER A 150 5.12 -10.12 -4.97
CA SER A 150 4.14 -10.86 -5.76
C SER A 150 2.71 -10.72 -5.23
N TYR A 151 2.54 -10.66 -3.91
CA TYR A 151 1.22 -10.46 -3.29
C TYR A 151 0.62 -9.09 -3.61
N GLN A 152 1.44 -8.03 -3.57
CA GLN A 152 1.00 -6.69 -3.96
C GLN A 152 0.60 -6.64 -5.44
N LEU A 153 1.41 -7.26 -6.32
CA LEU A 153 1.11 -7.33 -7.75
C LEU A 153 -0.15 -8.15 -8.04
N ALA A 154 -0.40 -9.24 -7.32
CA ALA A 154 -1.61 -10.04 -7.45
C ALA A 154 -2.88 -9.24 -7.11
N SER A 155 -2.77 -8.23 -6.25
CA SER A 155 -3.86 -7.34 -5.85
C SER A 155 -3.88 -6.02 -6.62
N THR A 156 -3.08 -5.85 -7.68
CA THR A 156 -3.15 -4.66 -8.55
C THR A 156 -4.15 -4.86 -9.68
N ARG A 157 -4.78 -3.78 -10.12
CA ARG A 157 -5.74 -3.76 -11.23
C ARG A 157 -5.36 -2.77 -12.33
N LEU A 158 -5.06 -1.54 -11.94
CA LEU A 158 -4.78 -0.43 -12.86
C LEU A 158 -3.37 0.12 -12.72
N PHE A 159 -2.59 -0.36 -11.76
CA PHE A 159 -1.24 0.12 -11.52
C PHE A 159 -0.37 0.01 -12.77
N ALA A 160 0.00 1.16 -13.31
CA ALA A 160 0.79 1.29 -14.54
C ALA A 160 1.99 2.21 -14.28
N PRO A 161 3.10 1.68 -13.72
CA PRO A 161 4.30 2.47 -13.50
C PRO A 161 4.94 2.89 -14.82
N ASP A 162 5.65 4.03 -14.83
CA ASP A 162 6.40 4.49 -16.01
C ASP A 162 7.51 3.50 -16.40
N VAL A 163 8.08 2.81 -15.42
CA VAL A 163 9.09 1.75 -15.59
C VAL A 163 8.76 0.55 -14.72
N ALA A 164 8.76 -0.64 -15.32
CA ALA A 164 8.59 -1.90 -14.60
C ALA A 164 9.79 -2.82 -14.83
N VAL A 165 10.33 -3.38 -13.73
CA VAL A 165 11.50 -4.26 -13.75
C VAL A 165 11.18 -5.57 -13.05
N VAL A 166 11.35 -6.69 -13.76
CA VAL A 166 11.34 -8.04 -13.19
C VAL A 166 12.77 -8.57 -13.19
N LEU A 167 13.38 -8.67 -12.02
CA LEU A 167 14.80 -9.05 -11.90
C LEU A 167 15.02 -10.53 -12.21
N ASN A 168 14.21 -11.37 -11.61
CA ASN A 168 14.26 -12.82 -11.77
C ASN A 168 12.98 -13.47 -11.24
N ILE A 169 12.74 -14.67 -11.73
CA ILE A 169 11.68 -15.56 -11.23
C ILE A 169 12.34 -16.91 -10.98
N THR A 170 12.49 -17.29 -9.73
CA THR A 170 13.06 -18.57 -9.33
C THR A 170 12.06 -19.31 -8.43
N PRO A 171 12.05 -20.64 -8.43
CA PRO A 171 11.30 -21.39 -7.42
C PRO A 171 11.74 -21.01 -6.01
N ASP A 172 10.77 -20.89 -5.10
CA ASP A 172 11.02 -20.71 -3.66
C ASP A 172 11.38 -22.05 -3.01
#